data_31f198b59f272ce15c3b3ec7f1599d59
#
_entry.id   31f198b59f272ce15c3b3ec7f1599d59
#
_cell.length_a   1.000
_cell.length_b   1.000
_cell.length_c   1.000
_cell.angle_alpha   90.00
_cell.angle_beta   90.00
_cell.angle_gamma   90.00
#
_symmetry.space_group_name_H-M   'P 1'
#
loop_
_entity.id
_entity.type
_entity.pdbx_description
1 polymer ?
#
loop_
_entity_poly.entity_id
_entity_poly.type
_entity_poly.pdbx_seq_one_letter_code
_entity_poly.pdbx_strand_id
1 'polypeptide(L)'
;MKRLLRSKLLINVSEVYFTKVKKGAPVNVKLDVYGDEAFEGKISLIYPTIDPSTRTFQVEIQLPNQNQKVRPGMFARASLNFGTEENVVVPDLAIVKQAGAGDRYVYVYKDGKVTYNKVELGRRMGTEYELKSGVPNNSQVVIAGQTRLINGTEVEVEK
;
A
#
# COMPACT_ATOMS: atom_id res chain seq x y z
N MET A 1 24.60 28.59 24.65
CA MET A 1 23.72 28.63 23.46
C MET A 1 23.66 27.21 22.88
N LYS A 2 22.57 26.45 23.13
CA LYS A 2 22.41 25.09 22.61
C LYS A 2 22.15 25.18 21.11
N ARG A 3 23.13 24.92 20.28
CA ARG A 3 22.97 24.71 18.84
C ARG A 3 22.23 23.38 18.66
N LEU A 4 20.94 23.43 18.45
CA LEU A 4 20.16 22.24 18.01
C LEU A 4 20.62 21.91 16.58
N LEU A 5 21.54 20.97 16.49
CA LEU A 5 21.98 20.47 15.20
C LEU A 5 20.86 19.62 14.62
N ARG A 6 20.28 20.11 13.54
CA ARG A 6 19.25 19.43 12.76
C ARG A 6 19.79 19.25 11.36
N SER A 7 19.64 18.07 10.81
CA SER A 7 19.96 17.80 9.41
C SER A 7 18.67 17.82 8.59
N LYS A 8 18.77 18.27 7.35
CA LYS A 8 17.68 18.28 6.38
C LYS A 8 17.99 17.24 5.30
N LEU A 9 17.02 16.40 5.00
CA LEU A 9 17.06 15.45 3.91
C LEU A 9 15.98 15.83 2.90
N LEU A 10 16.38 15.98 1.63
CA LEU A 10 15.45 16.17 0.52
C LEU A 10 15.25 14.85 -0.19
N ILE A 11 14.00 14.47 -0.39
CA ILE A 11 13.62 13.28 -1.14
C ILE A 11 12.62 13.65 -2.24
N ASN A 12 12.63 12.86 -3.32
CA ASN A 12 11.64 12.94 -4.37
C ASN A 12 10.59 11.84 -4.15
N VAL A 13 9.32 12.23 -4.10
CA VAL A 13 8.18 11.34 -3.87
C VAL A 13 7.29 11.36 -5.10
N SER A 14 6.82 10.20 -5.55
CA SER A 14 5.91 10.11 -6.69
C SER A 14 4.60 10.88 -6.45
N GLU A 15 4.10 11.57 -7.48
CA GLU A 15 2.89 12.40 -7.45
C GLU A 15 1.65 11.65 -6.94
N VAL A 16 1.57 10.33 -7.16
CA VAL A 16 0.46 9.48 -6.72
C VAL A 16 0.26 9.48 -5.19
N TYR A 17 1.31 9.84 -4.44
CA TYR A 17 1.26 9.93 -2.98
C TYR A 17 1.05 11.34 -2.45
N PHE A 18 0.85 12.33 -3.33
CA PHE A 18 0.75 13.73 -2.93
C PHE A 18 -0.32 13.98 -1.86
N THR A 19 -1.49 13.35 -2.00
CA THR A 19 -2.60 13.47 -1.04
C THR A 19 -2.36 12.72 0.28
N LYS A 20 -1.47 11.72 0.27
CA LYS A 20 -1.15 10.88 1.43
C LYS A 20 0.00 11.45 2.28
N VAL A 21 0.88 12.26 1.68
CA VAL A 21 2.01 12.90 2.39
C VAL A 21 1.51 14.09 3.17
N LYS A 22 1.80 14.12 4.48
CA LYS A 22 1.38 15.22 5.36
C LYS A 22 2.57 15.79 6.12
N LYS A 23 2.59 17.12 6.26
CA LYS A 23 3.58 17.79 7.12
C LYS A 23 3.46 17.30 8.56
N GLY A 24 4.60 17.05 9.20
CA GLY A 24 4.67 16.51 10.55
C GLY A 24 4.63 14.98 10.64
N ALA A 25 4.34 14.27 9.54
CA ALA A 25 4.34 12.82 9.53
C ALA A 25 5.73 12.26 9.88
N PRO A 26 5.80 11.18 10.67
CA PRO A 26 7.05 10.52 11.01
C PRO A 26 7.63 9.81 9.79
N VAL A 27 8.95 9.81 9.67
CA VAL A 27 9.70 9.15 8.60
C VAL A 27 10.86 8.39 9.21
N ASN A 28 10.99 7.12 8.88
CA ASN A 28 12.16 6.33 9.23
C ASN A 28 13.22 6.50 8.14
N VAL A 29 14.39 6.99 8.53
CA VAL A 29 15.53 7.19 7.63
C VAL A 29 16.64 6.24 8.02
N LYS A 30 17.12 5.45 7.07
CA LYS A 30 18.32 4.63 7.19
C LYS A 30 19.44 5.27 6.38
N LEU A 31 20.62 5.32 6.96
CA LEU A 31 21.84 5.79 6.30
C LEU A 31 22.70 4.58 6.00
N ASP A 32 23.11 4.38 4.75
CA ASP A 32 23.86 3.19 4.32
C ASP A 32 25.15 2.97 5.13
N VAL A 33 25.75 4.05 5.65
CA VAL A 33 26.96 4.00 6.50
C VAL A 33 26.71 3.33 7.86
N TYR A 34 25.48 3.36 8.36
CA TYR A 34 25.11 2.83 9.69
C TYR A 34 24.28 1.55 9.62
N GLY A 35 24.21 0.92 8.45
CA GLY A 35 23.49 -0.34 8.26
C GLY A 35 22.02 -0.26 8.65
N ASP A 36 21.61 -1.03 9.66
CA ASP A 36 20.22 -1.12 10.09
C ASP A 36 19.78 -0.08 11.14
N GLU A 37 20.67 0.82 11.56
CA GLU A 37 20.33 1.90 12.48
C GLU A 37 19.32 2.84 11.80
N ALA A 38 18.13 2.98 12.41
CA ALA A 38 17.09 3.85 11.91
C ALA A 38 17.12 5.20 12.65
N PHE A 39 17.01 6.28 11.89
CA PHE A 39 16.91 7.65 12.40
C PHE A 39 15.47 8.14 12.21
N GLU A 40 14.82 8.53 13.29
CA GLU A 40 13.47 9.09 13.20
C GLU A 40 13.52 10.55 12.77
N GLY A 41 12.89 10.86 11.65
CA GLY A 41 12.68 12.20 11.13
C GLY A 41 11.21 12.57 11.07
N LYS A 42 10.96 13.83 10.70
CA LYS A 42 9.59 14.33 10.45
C LYS A 42 9.59 15.16 9.17
N ILE A 43 8.50 15.05 8.41
CA ILE A 43 8.27 15.91 7.25
C ILE A 43 8.14 17.36 7.71
N SER A 44 9.07 18.21 7.30
CA SER A 44 9.11 19.64 7.66
C SER A 44 8.46 20.51 6.61
N LEU A 45 8.64 20.16 5.33
CA LEU A 45 8.11 20.90 4.20
C LEU A 45 7.76 19.97 3.04
N ILE A 46 6.66 20.27 2.36
CA ILE A 46 6.24 19.64 1.11
C ILE A 46 6.25 20.72 0.06
N TYR A 47 7.06 20.54 -0.98
CA TYR A 47 7.09 21.50 -2.09
C TYR A 47 5.89 21.27 -3.00
N PRO A 48 5.12 22.34 -3.35
CA PRO A 48 3.90 22.17 -4.11
C PRO A 48 4.13 21.91 -5.61
N THR A 49 5.37 22.07 -6.06
CA THR A 49 5.73 21.91 -7.47
C THR A 49 6.02 20.46 -7.79
N ILE A 50 5.35 19.94 -8.83
CA ILE A 50 5.60 18.61 -9.39
C ILE A 50 6.53 18.77 -10.58
N ASP A 51 7.59 17.99 -10.63
CA ASP A 51 8.47 17.88 -11.80
C ASP A 51 7.76 17.01 -12.86
N PRO A 52 7.41 17.57 -14.02
CA PRO A 52 6.67 16.82 -15.04
C PRO A 52 7.51 15.74 -15.73
N SER A 53 8.84 15.84 -15.68
CA SER A 53 9.73 14.86 -16.31
C SER A 53 9.86 13.58 -15.48
N THR A 54 9.90 13.72 -14.17
CA THR A 54 10.04 12.60 -13.22
C THR A 54 8.73 12.21 -12.56
N ARG A 55 7.69 13.05 -12.66
CA ARG A 55 6.40 12.92 -11.97
C ARG A 55 6.57 12.76 -10.45
N THR A 56 7.46 13.58 -9.90
CA THR A 56 7.74 13.60 -8.47
C THR A 56 7.62 15.01 -7.91
N PHE A 57 7.38 15.10 -6.60
CA PHE A 57 7.48 16.33 -5.83
C PHE A 57 8.51 16.17 -4.74
N GLN A 58 9.11 17.29 -4.31
CA GLN A 58 10.12 17.28 -3.26
C GLN A 58 9.48 17.37 -1.88
N VAL A 59 10.07 16.62 -0.94
CA VAL A 59 9.72 16.62 0.47
C VAL A 59 10.99 16.82 1.30
N GLU A 60 10.96 17.80 2.21
CA GLU A 60 12.03 18.02 3.18
C GLU A 60 11.71 17.27 4.46
N ILE A 61 12.64 16.43 4.90
CA ILE A 61 12.58 15.71 6.16
C ILE A 61 13.60 16.32 7.10
N GLN A 62 13.18 16.67 8.32
CA GLN A 62 14.04 17.14 9.37
C GLN A 62 14.42 15.99 10.30
N LEU A 63 15.73 15.77 10.47
CA LEU A 63 16.30 14.75 11.34
C LEU A 63 16.97 15.42 12.55
N PRO A 64 16.72 14.96 13.79
CA PRO A 64 17.56 15.31 14.93
C PRO A 64 18.99 14.82 14.70
N ASN A 65 19.99 15.68 14.87
CA ASN A 65 21.39 15.32 14.64
C ASN A 65 22.28 15.83 15.79
N GLN A 66 21.88 15.51 17.03
CA GLN A 66 22.60 15.96 18.23
C GLN A 66 24.02 15.40 18.30
N ASN A 67 24.22 14.17 17.82
CA ASN A 67 25.48 13.45 17.84
C ASN A 67 26.32 13.67 16.58
N GLN A 68 25.90 14.55 15.67
CA GLN A 68 26.58 14.85 14.39
C GLN A 68 26.86 13.60 13.52
N LYS A 69 26.06 12.55 13.70
CA LYS A 69 26.18 11.32 12.91
C LYS A 69 25.80 11.54 11.44
N VAL A 70 24.80 12.38 11.18
CA VAL A 70 24.32 12.67 9.82
C VAL A 70 25.16 13.79 9.20
N ARG A 71 25.79 13.50 8.08
CA ARG A 71 26.64 14.47 7.37
C ARG A 71 26.18 14.66 5.92
N PRO A 72 26.36 15.86 5.35
CA PRO A 72 26.11 16.08 3.93
C PRO A 72 26.89 15.09 3.05
N GLY A 73 26.24 14.63 1.98
CA GLY A 73 26.83 13.66 1.05
C GLY A 73 26.60 12.19 1.41
N MET A 74 25.97 11.89 2.56
CA MET A 74 25.60 10.51 2.88
C MET A 74 24.37 10.07 2.09
N PHE A 75 24.38 8.80 1.64
CA PHE A 75 23.20 8.17 1.06
C PHE A 75 22.20 7.80 2.15
N ALA A 76 20.93 8.17 1.91
CA ALA A 76 19.84 7.95 2.83
C ALA A 76 18.63 7.30 2.13
N ARG A 77 18.01 6.34 2.81
CA ARG A 77 16.74 5.72 2.40
C ARG A 77 15.68 6.14 3.38
N ALA A 78 14.64 6.81 2.88
CA ALA A 78 13.51 7.22 3.68
C ALA A 78 12.32 6.27 3.46
N SER A 79 11.74 5.78 4.55
CA SER A 79 10.53 4.97 4.54
C SER A 79 9.40 5.78 5.15
N LEU A 80 8.40 6.09 4.32
CA LEU A 80 7.17 6.76 4.73
C LEU A 80 6.08 5.70 4.90
N ASN A 81 5.45 5.69 6.07
CA ASN A 81 4.28 4.85 6.32
C ASN A 81 3.02 5.71 6.12
N PHE A 82 2.20 5.37 5.14
CA PHE A 82 0.95 6.06 4.84
C PHE A 82 -0.25 5.49 5.60
N GLY A 83 -0.01 4.66 6.61
CA GLY A 83 -1.03 3.97 7.38
C GLY A 83 -1.30 2.56 6.84
N THR A 84 -2.19 1.87 7.53
CA THR A 84 -2.70 0.56 7.14
C THR A 84 -4.06 0.78 6.51
N GLU A 85 -4.25 0.32 5.28
CA GLU A 85 -5.57 0.25 4.65
C GLU A 85 -6.10 -1.18 4.91
N GLU A 86 -7.31 -1.27 5.45
CA GLU A 86 -7.99 -2.56 5.57
C GLU A 86 -8.60 -2.90 4.22
N ASN A 87 -7.99 -3.82 3.51
CA ASN A 87 -8.49 -4.31 2.23
C ASN A 87 -8.90 -5.78 2.36
N VAL A 88 -9.91 -6.17 1.62
CA VAL A 88 -10.31 -7.57 1.52
C VAL A 88 -9.22 -8.33 0.77
N VAL A 89 -8.83 -9.47 1.31
CA VAL A 89 -7.86 -10.36 0.69
C VAL A 89 -8.56 -11.69 0.38
N VAL A 90 -8.38 -12.20 -0.81
CA VAL A 90 -8.94 -13.49 -1.23
C VAL A 90 -7.86 -14.39 -1.83
N PRO A 91 -7.95 -15.72 -1.64
CA PRO A 91 -7.08 -16.65 -2.33
C PRO A 91 -7.20 -16.51 -3.86
N ASP A 92 -6.11 -16.70 -4.59
CA ASP A 92 -6.11 -16.64 -6.06
C ASP A 92 -7.06 -17.66 -6.68
N LEU A 93 -7.29 -18.78 -6.00
CA LEU A 93 -8.27 -19.82 -6.37
C LEU A 93 -9.72 -19.31 -6.37
N ALA A 94 -10.06 -18.28 -5.61
CA ALA A 94 -11.40 -17.70 -5.60
C ALA A 94 -11.69 -16.82 -6.84
N ILE A 95 -10.64 -16.43 -7.58
CA ILE A 95 -10.75 -15.48 -8.68
C ILE A 95 -11.09 -16.19 -9.98
N VAL A 96 -12.25 -15.88 -10.53
CA VAL A 96 -12.73 -16.39 -11.82
C VAL A 96 -12.47 -15.38 -12.92
N LYS A 97 -11.86 -15.84 -14.02
CA LYS A 97 -11.65 -15.04 -15.23
C LYS A 97 -12.81 -15.26 -16.19
N GLN A 98 -13.46 -14.19 -16.61
CA GLN A 98 -14.42 -14.29 -17.69
C GLN A 98 -13.70 -14.32 -19.04
N ALA A 99 -14.05 -15.28 -19.87
CA ALA A 99 -13.48 -15.40 -21.22
C ALA A 99 -13.90 -14.17 -22.06
N GLY A 100 -12.92 -13.50 -22.68
CA GLY A 100 -13.16 -12.44 -23.66
C GLY A 100 -13.22 -11.00 -23.10
N ALA A 101 -13.47 -10.77 -21.81
CA ALA A 101 -13.64 -9.42 -21.27
C ALA A 101 -12.50 -8.91 -20.37
N GLY A 102 -11.56 -9.76 -19.99
CA GLY A 102 -10.49 -9.39 -19.06
C GLY A 102 -10.94 -9.12 -17.61
N ASP A 103 -12.24 -9.13 -17.37
CA ASP A 103 -12.84 -8.91 -16.05
C ASP A 103 -12.56 -10.07 -15.10
N ARG A 104 -12.53 -9.74 -13.81
CA ARG A 104 -12.32 -10.71 -12.72
C ARG A 104 -13.55 -10.70 -11.84
N TYR A 105 -13.90 -11.88 -11.35
CA TYR A 105 -15.07 -12.11 -10.54
C TYR A 105 -14.76 -13.03 -9.37
N VAL A 106 -15.55 -12.94 -8.32
CA VAL A 106 -15.53 -13.83 -7.17
C VAL A 106 -16.98 -14.26 -6.86
N TYR A 107 -17.16 -15.54 -6.56
CA TYR A 107 -18.42 -16.01 -6.02
C TYR A 107 -18.45 -15.81 -4.51
N VAL A 108 -19.38 -15.01 -4.04
CA VAL A 108 -19.63 -14.76 -2.61
C VAL A 108 -20.80 -15.61 -2.17
N TYR A 109 -20.56 -16.42 -1.14
CA TYR A 109 -21.61 -17.22 -0.51
C TYR A 109 -22.36 -16.39 0.54
N LYS A 110 -23.68 -16.45 0.51
CA LYS A 110 -24.55 -15.86 1.52
C LYS A 110 -25.87 -16.60 1.56
N ASP A 111 -26.30 -17.04 2.77
CA ASP A 111 -27.61 -17.63 3.05
C ASP A 111 -27.99 -18.79 2.10
N GLY A 112 -27.05 -19.70 1.82
CA GLY A 112 -27.28 -20.86 0.96
C GLY A 112 -27.17 -20.59 -0.53
N LYS A 113 -26.85 -19.37 -0.95
CA LYS A 113 -26.74 -18.97 -2.37
C LYS A 113 -25.40 -18.32 -2.65
N VAL A 114 -24.98 -18.36 -3.91
CA VAL A 114 -23.79 -17.65 -4.37
C VAL A 114 -24.17 -16.48 -5.27
N THR A 115 -23.48 -15.36 -5.08
CA THR A 115 -23.57 -14.18 -5.95
C THR A 115 -22.27 -14.02 -6.73
N TYR A 116 -22.38 -13.67 -8.01
CA TYR A 116 -21.25 -13.48 -8.91
C TYR A 116 -20.86 -11.99 -8.93
N ASN A 117 -19.84 -11.66 -8.19
CA ASN A 117 -19.44 -10.27 -7.97
C ASN A 117 -18.21 -9.92 -8.82
N LYS A 118 -18.31 -8.84 -9.62
CA LYS A 118 -17.16 -8.26 -10.30
C LYS A 118 -16.22 -7.63 -9.27
N VAL A 119 -14.92 -7.92 -9.40
CA VAL A 119 -13.91 -7.45 -8.47
C VAL A 119 -12.80 -6.69 -9.20
N GLU A 120 -12.24 -5.70 -8.53
CA GLU A 120 -11.02 -5.03 -8.95
C GLU A 120 -9.86 -5.54 -8.12
N LEU A 121 -8.86 -6.14 -8.80
CA LEU A 121 -7.68 -6.66 -8.11
C LEU A 121 -6.71 -5.54 -7.74
N GLY A 122 -6.16 -5.63 -6.54
CA GLY A 122 -5.06 -4.83 -6.06
C GLY A 122 -3.72 -5.58 -6.18
N ARG A 123 -2.93 -5.52 -5.11
CA ARG A 123 -1.62 -6.18 -5.05
C ARG A 123 -1.77 -7.68 -4.87
N ARG A 124 -0.85 -8.42 -5.48
CA ARG A 124 -0.69 -9.85 -5.20
C ARG A 124 0.24 -10.04 -4.01
N MET A 125 -0.17 -10.86 -3.06
CA MET A 125 0.57 -11.21 -1.85
C MET A 125 0.71 -12.73 -1.77
N GLY A 126 1.76 -13.27 -2.40
CA GLY A 126 1.95 -14.72 -2.48
C GLY A 126 0.84 -15.42 -3.28
N THR A 127 0.01 -16.22 -2.60
CA THR A 127 -1.14 -16.96 -3.18
C THR A 127 -2.47 -16.22 -3.02
N GLU A 128 -2.44 -14.96 -2.59
CA GLU A 128 -3.63 -14.16 -2.33
C GLU A 128 -3.60 -12.86 -3.12
N TYR A 129 -4.78 -12.31 -3.38
CA TYR A 129 -4.96 -11.00 -4.00
C TYR A 129 -5.74 -10.07 -3.09
N GLU A 130 -5.24 -8.86 -2.95
CA GLU A 130 -5.97 -7.73 -2.42
C GLU A 130 -7.11 -7.36 -3.38
N LEU A 131 -8.31 -7.13 -2.86
CA LEU A 131 -9.43 -6.59 -3.62
C LEU A 131 -9.63 -5.12 -3.28
N LYS A 132 -9.63 -4.28 -4.29
CA LYS A 132 -9.95 -2.84 -4.14
C LYS A 132 -11.46 -2.61 -4.04
N SER A 133 -12.25 -3.52 -4.64
CA SER A 133 -13.70 -3.44 -4.62
C SER A 133 -14.36 -4.78 -4.99
N GLY A 134 -15.64 -4.90 -4.70
CA GLY A 134 -16.51 -5.98 -5.17
C GLY A 134 -16.91 -7.02 -4.12
N VAL A 135 -16.18 -7.14 -3.00
CA VAL A 135 -16.51 -8.09 -1.92
C VAL A 135 -16.47 -7.36 -0.57
N PRO A 136 -17.54 -7.43 0.25
CA PRO A 136 -17.54 -6.89 1.61
C PRO A 136 -16.58 -7.63 2.53
N ASN A 137 -16.09 -6.96 3.59
CA ASN A 137 -15.29 -7.60 4.63
C ASN A 137 -16.05 -8.76 5.29
N ASN A 138 -15.31 -9.79 5.68
CA ASN A 138 -15.85 -11.01 6.32
C ASN A 138 -16.83 -11.80 5.45
N SER A 139 -16.81 -11.63 4.13
CA SER A 139 -17.59 -12.47 3.23
C SER A 139 -16.96 -13.85 3.05
N GLN A 140 -17.79 -14.87 2.93
CA GLN A 140 -17.34 -16.20 2.54
C GLN A 140 -17.24 -16.27 1.02
N VAL A 141 -16.10 -16.70 0.50
CA VAL A 141 -15.85 -16.81 -0.95
C VAL A 141 -15.64 -18.26 -1.35
N VAL A 142 -16.12 -18.60 -2.54
CA VAL A 142 -15.97 -19.95 -3.08
C VAL A 142 -14.58 -20.13 -3.67
N ILE A 143 -13.85 -21.14 -3.22
CA ILE A 143 -12.48 -21.46 -3.66
C ILE A 143 -12.39 -22.72 -4.53
N ALA A 144 -13.47 -23.51 -4.63
CA ALA A 144 -13.53 -24.73 -5.42
C ALA A 144 -14.93 -24.90 -6.03
N GLY A 145 -15.02 -25.57 -7.19
CA GLY A 145 -16.29 -25.87 -7.86
C GLY A 145 -16.88 -24.72 -8.68
N GLN A 146 -16.18 -23.60 -8.86
CA GLN A 146 -16.69 -22.37 -9.50
C GLN A 146 -17.16 -22.58 -10.94
N THR A 147 -16.59 -23.57 -11.67
CA THR A 147 -16.92 -23.84 -13.09
C THR A 147 -18.35 -24.31 -13.30
N ARG A 148 -19.02 -24.75 -12.26
CA ARG A 148 -20.41 -25.24 -12.28
C ARG A 148 -21.41 -24.23 -11.73
N LEU A 149 -20.93 -23.11 -11.24
CA LEU A 149 -21.76 -22.10 -10.58
C LEU A 149 -22.21 -21.02 -11.57
N ILE A 150 -23.45 -20.61 -11.42
CA ILE A 150 -24.00 -19.39 -12.02
C ILE A 150 -24.52 -18.48 -10.91
N ASN A 151 -24.75 -17.22 -11.23
CA ASN A 151 -25.26 -16.27 -10.24
C ASN A 151 -26.62 -16.73 -9.68
N GLY A 152 -26.72 -16.80 -8.36
CA GLY A 152 -27.95 -17.23 -7.66
C GLY A 152 -28.05 -18.74 -7.44
N THR A 153 -27.05 -19.56 -7.82
CA THR A 153 -27.05 -21.00 -7.55
C THR A 153 -27.11 -21.26 -6.05
N GLU A 154 -28.01 -22.16 -5.63
CA GLU A 154 -28.05 -22.71 -4.28
C GLU A 154 -26.93 -23.73 -4.11
N VAL A 155 -26.17 -23.58 -3.01
CA VAL A 155 -25.01 -24.44 -2.73
C VAL A 155 -24.99 -24.83 -1.26
N GLU A 156 -24.49 -26.03 -1.01
CA GLU A 156 -24.11 -26.49 0.33
C GLU A 156 -22.60 -26.32 0.50
N VAL A 157 -22.18 -25.87 1.69
CA VAL A 157 -20.77 -25.70 2.03
C VAL A 157 -20.25 -27.01 2.56
N GLU A 158 -19.35 -27.66 1.82
CA GLU A 158 -18.52 -28.74 2.37
C GLU A 158 -17.45 -28.13 3.30
N LYS A 159 -17.35 -28.69 4.49
CA LYS A 159 -16.37 -28.28 5.50
C LYS A 159 -15.04 -28.97 5.27
#